data_67a8bdb75a30ddbd307ff71ca5d5abbe
#
_entry.id   67a8bdb75a30ddbd307ff71ca5d5abbe
#
_cell.length_a   1.000
_cell.length_b   1.000
_cell.length_c   1.000
_cell.angle_alpha   90.00
_cell.angle_beta   90.00
_cell.angle_gamma   90.00
#
_symmetry.space_group_name_H-M   'P 1'
#
loop_
_entity.id
_entity.type
_entity.pdbx_description
1 polymer ?
#
loop_
_entity_poly.entity_id
_entity_poly.type
_entity_poly.pdbx_seq_one_letter_code
_entity_poly.pdbx_strand_id
1 'polypeptide(L)'
;MRKPSHKLILRQIRLNIKYRNKKIKIKLTGLSFDKEVTVKFPKYISISNPAYRAKLLKALKHIHIRDTTNKPIFLDFKNVEVLYPDGAIYLVHKLDKLSNKLNIKGRSSSFTTVRAMLSKLGIHKLMKVAEYSPTKLLKIVERWNIIEGISAELDEKYDEIEDHIDKIVKDKKSKLILHNAISEAITNVINHAYDLNDSYKKWLLFFAIDPECDSCYIVLSDLGKTIPSTVPVTWMEKMMNLNDLYLSKKDSQLIELATKLHKSATGLDYRGKGFTDIMQVEQDMDGSKVMVISRNGAWSSEAGPKDYPEAVQGTTVIWSLPLNLANKSLQRDA
;
A
#
# COMPACT_ATOMS: atom_id res chain seq x y z
N MET A 1 12.77 41.71 -20.96
CA MET A 1 13.22 41.26 -19.61
C MET A 1 14.36 40.27 -19.78
N ARG A 2 15.55 40.51 -19.17
CA ARG A 2 16.67 39.56 -19.21
C ARG A 2 16.40 38.38 -18.31
N LYS A 3 16.56 37.14 -18.81
CA LYS A 3 16.42 35.91 -18.01
C LYS A 3 17.46 35.93 -16.88
N PRO A 4 17.08 35.58 -15.62
CA PRO A 4 18.05 35.56 -14.53
C PRO A 4 19.13 34.49 -14.78
N SER A 5 20.37 34.81 -14.40
CA SER A 5 21.50 33.91 -14.61
C SER A 5 21.34 32.64 -13.75
N HIS A 6 21.82 31.49 -14.24
CA HIS A 6 21.80 30.21 -13.54
C HIS A 6 22.36 30.28 -12.10
N LYS A 7 23.37 31.12 -11.89
CA LYS A 7 23.98 31.41 -10.58
C LYS A 7 23.00 32.10 -9.61
N LEU A 8 22.13 32.97 -10.12
CA LEU A 8 21.11 33.68 -9.36
C LEU A 8 19.98 32.74 -8.95
N ILE A 9 19.57 31.83 -9.86
CA ILE A 9 18.56 30.81 -9.59
C ILE A 9 19.03 29.84 -8.50
N LEU A 10 20.26 29.33 -8.59
CA LEU A 10 20.84 28.45 -7.56
C LEU A 10 20.97 29.13 -6.20
N ARG A 11 21.32 30.44 -6.17
CA ARG A 11 21.37 31.25 -4.94
C ARG A 11 19.98 31.38 -4.31
N GLN A 12 18.94 31.61 -5.11
CA GLN A 12 17.56 31.71 -4.65
C GLN A 12 17.04 30.36 -4.08
N ILE A 13 17.37 29.25 -4.76
CA ILE A 13 17.03 27.89 -4.30
C ILE A 13 17.70 27.62 -2.94
N ARG A 14 19.01 27.94 -2.79
CA ARG A 14 19.74 27.76 -1.52
C ARG A 14 19.17 28.61 -0.39
N LEU A 15 18.77 29.85 -0.67
CA LEU A 15 18.11 30.72 0.30
C LEU A 15 16.75 30.18 0.72
N ASN A 16 15.95 29.68 -0.23
CA ASN A 16 14.64 29.08 0.06
C ASN A 16 14.75 27.81 0.89
N ILE A 17 15.73 26.94 0.61
CA ILE A 17 16.02 25.75 1.42
C ILE A 17 16.45 26.15 2.84
N LYS A 18 17.35 27.17 2.97
CA LYS A 18 17.81 27.66 4.26
C LYS A 18 16.67 28.30 5.08
N TYR A 19 15.76 29.02 4.42
CA TYR A 19 14.58 29.63 5.05
C TYR A 19 13.55 28.55 5.48
N ARG A 20 13.31 27.52 4.67
CA ARG A 20 12.48 26.36 5.03
C ARG A 20 13.05 25.62 6.23
N ASN A 21 14.34 25.35 6.23
CA ASN A 21 15.01 24.66 7.34
C ASN A 21 15.02 25.51 8.62
N LYS A 22 15.14 26.85 8.52
CA LYS A 22 15.04 27.76 9.66
C LYS A 22 13.61 27.82 10.21
N LYS A 23 12.58 27.84 9.34
CA LYS A 23 11.17 27.79 9.74
C LYS A 23 10.76 26.46 10.41
N ILE A 24 11.34 25.35 9.92
CA ILE A 24 11.20 24.02 10.54
C ILE A 24 11.91 24.00 11.90
N LYS A 25 13.13 24.55 12.02
CA LYS A 25 13.86 24.65 13.29
C LYS A 25 13.13 25.53 14.32
N ILE A 26 12.59 26.67 13.92
CA ILE A 26 11.85 27.58 14.82
C ILE A 26 10.54 26.96 15.30
N LYS A 27 9.86 26.16 14.46
CA LYS A 27 8.67 25.38 14.88
C LYS A 27 9.02 24.24 15.83
N LEU A 28 10.24 23.70 15.75
CA LEU A 28 10.74 22.63 16.61
C LEU A 28 11.27 23.16 17.96
N THR A 29 11.77 24.41 18.03
CA THR A 29 12.29 24.98 19.28
C THR A 29 11.20 25.50 20.24
N GLY A 30 9.96 25.67 19.77
CA GLY A 30 8.80 26.01 20.61
C GLY A 30 8.07 24.82 21.24
N LEU A 31 8.50 23.60 20.91
CA LEU A 31 7.94 22.37 21.51
C LEU A 31 8.87 21.94 22.65
N SER A 32 8.36 21.91 23.88
CA SER A 32 9.12 21.36 25.03
C SER A 32 9.53 19.92 24.70
N PHE A 33 10.82 19.71 24.54
CA PHE A 33 11.42 18.48 24.03
C PHE A 33 11.38 17.29 25.02
N ASP A 34 10.75 17.41 26.18
CA ASP A 34 10.81 16.42 27.27
C ASP A 34 9.62 15.46 27.37
N LYS A 35 8.57 15.65 26.57
CA LYS A 35 7.37 14.78 26.65
C LYS A 35 7.36 13.72 25.57
N GLU A 36 7.01 12.49 25.96
CA GLU A 36 6.60 11.40 25.09
C GLU A 36 5.56 11.88 24.07
N VAL A 37 5.75 11.54 22.82
CA VAL A 37 4.82 11.96 21.75
C VAL A 37 3.75 10.94 21.54
N THR A 38 2.53 11.28 21.91
CA THR A 38 1.36 10.44 21.63
C THR A 38 0.84 10.68 20.21
N VAL A 39 0.78 9.63 19.41
CA VAL A 39 0.16 9.59 18.09
C VAL A 39 -1.17 8.88 18.18
N LYS A 40 -2.28 9.64 18.07
CA LYS A 40 -3.64 9.09 18.07
C LYS A 40 -4.03 8.66 16.68
N PHE A 41 -4.45 7.41 16.53
CA PHE A 41 -4.97 6.91 15.26
C PHE A 41 -6.46 7.24 15.08
N PRO A 42 -6.92 7.41 13.81
CA PRO A 42 -8.33 7.70 13.52
C PRO A 42 -9.19 6.46 13.78
N LYS A 43 -10.52 6.66 13.86
CA LYS A 43 -11.50 5.58 14.08
C LYS A 43 -11.43 4.49 13.01
N TYR A 44 -11.24 4.89 11.76
CA TYR A 44 -11.22 4.03 10.58
C TYR A 44 -9.85 4.08 9.91
N ILE A 45 -9.23 2.93 9.71
CA ILE A 45 -7.90 2.80 9.11
C ILE A 45 -8.04 2.24 7.69
N SER A 46 -7.88 3.09 6.67
CA SER A 46 -7.91 2.76 5.25
C SER A 46 -7.12 3.77 4.43
N ILE A 47 -6.56 3.36 3.29
CA ILE A 47 -5.90 4.23 2.31
C ILE A 47 -6.71 4.40 1.01
N SER A 48 -7.71 3.56 0.76
CA SER A 48 -8.61 3.65 -0.41
C SER A 48 -9.75 4.65 -0.20
N ASN A 49 -10.20 4.85 1.05
CA ASN A 49 -11.22 5.84 1.38
C ASN A 49 -10.59 7.22 1.63
N PRO A 50 -10.99 8.28 0.89
CA PRO A 50 -10.36 9.60 1.00
C PRO A 50 -10.37 10.19 2.41
N ALA A 51 -11.53 10.12 3.09
CA ALA A 51 -11.70 10.70 4.43
C ALA A 51 -10.88 9.99 5.50
N TYR A 52 -10.67 8.68 5.36
CA TYR A 52 -9.90 7.86 6.28
C TYR A 52 -8.40 7.97 5.98
N ARG A 53 -8.03 7.96 4.69
CA ARG A 53 -6.67 8.12 4.19
C ARG A 53 -6.00 9.38 4.74
N ALA A 54 -6.65 10.53 4.60
CA ALA A 54 -6.12 11.81 5.09
C ALA A 54 -5.76 11.77 6.57
N LYS A 55 -6.65 11.21 7.40
CA LYS A 55 -6.44 11.09 8.84
C LYS A 55 -5.33 10.11 9.21
N LEU A 56 -5.27 8.95 8.53
CA LEU A 56 -4.22 7.94 8.73
C LEU A 56 -2.85 8.50 8.36
N LEU A 57 -2.73 9.10 7.17
CA LEU A 57 -1.46 9.65 6.70
C LEU A 57 -0.98 10.83 7.56
N LYS A 58 -1.90 11.63 8.09
CA LYS A 58 -1.57 12.67 9.09
C LYS A 58 -0.97 12.06 10.36
N ALA A 59 -1.55 10.97 10.89
CA ALA A 59 -1.02 10.29 12.06
C ALA A 59 0.38 9.71 11.78
N LEU A 60 0.56 9.01 10.66
CA LEU A 60 1.85 8.43 10.26
C LEU A 60 2.94 9.49 10.00
N LYS A 61 2.57 10.67 9.46
CA LYS A 61 3.49 11.78 9.28
C LYS A 61 4.04 12.31 10.61
N HIS A 62 3.26 12.29 11.66
CA HIS A 62 3.72 12.67 13.01
C HIS A 62 4.78 11.70 13.54
N ILE A 63 4.71 10.41 13.22
CA ILE A 63 5.73 9.42 13.57
C ILE A 63 7.03 9.72 12.82
N HIS A 64 6.97 9.91 11.51
CA HIS A 64 8.15 10.13 10.66
C HIS A 64 8.94 11.41 11.03
N ILE A 65 8.27 12.48 11.43
CA ILE A 65 8.95 13.73 11.85
C ILE A 65 9.82 13.51 13.10
N ARG A 66 9.51 12.49 13.91
CA ARG A 66 10.18 12.18 15.18
C ARG A 66 11.31 11.16 15.09
N ASP A 67 11.47 10.53 13.93
CA ASP A 67 12.59 9.60 13.64
C ASP A 67 13.98 10.21 13.95
N THR A 68 14.07 11.53 13.94
CA THR A 68 15.31 12.28 14.19
C THR A 68 15.60 12.56 15.68
N THR A 69 14.71 12.19 16.63
CA THR A 69 14.79 12.69 18.01
C THR A 69 15.11 11.64 19.07
N ASN A 70 15.24 10.36 18.73
CA ASN A 70 15.52 9.22 19.66
C ASN A 70 14.54 9.11 20.86
N LYS A 71 13.39 9.80 20.82
CA LYS A 71 12.41 9.80 21.89
C LYS A 71 11.37 8.71 21.72
N PRO A 72 10.86 8.12 22.81
CA PRO A 72 9.80 7.12 22.73
C PRO A 72 8.53 7.73 22.13
N ILE A 73 7.89 6.98 21.22
CA ILE A 73 6.62 7.32 20.61
C ILE A 73 5.55 6.43 21.21
N PHE A 74 4.45 7.04 21.63
CA PHE A 74 3.29 6.33 22.13
C PHE A 74 2.20 6.27 21.05
N LEU A 75 1.92 5.08 20.53
CA LEU A 75 0.87 4.82 19.55
C LEU A 75 -0.45 4.56 20.27
N ASP A 76 -1.44 5.40 20.03
CA ASP A 76 -2.75 5.33 20.67
C ASP A 76 -3.82 4.83 19.69
N PHE A 77 -4.16 3.54 19.82
CA PHE A 77 -5.22 2.89 19.03
C PHE A 77 -6.57 2.84 19.78
N LYS A 78 -6.69 3.42 20.98
CA LYS A 78 -7.89 3.28 21.82
C LYS A 78 -9.21 3.44 21.07
N ASN A 79 -9.27 4.42 20.19
CA ASN A 79 -10.51 4.81 19.48
C ASN A 79 -10.61 4.23 18.06
N VAL A 80 -9.74 3.31 17.66
CA VAL A 80 -9.84 2.64 16.35
C VAL A 80 -10.97 1.63 16.41
N GLU A 81 -11.98 1.82 15.56
CA GLU A 81 -13.20 1.02 15.50
C GLU A 81 -13.15 -0.01 14.37
N VAL A 82 -12.54 0.36 13.24
CA VAL A 82 -12.43 -0.52 12.05
C VAL A 82 -11.04 -0.43 11.45
N LEU A 83 -10.50 -1.58 11.11
CA LEU A 83 -9.23 -1.75 10.42
C LEU A 83 -9.50 -2.46 9.09
N TYR A 84 -9.45 -1.71 7.97
CA TYR A 84 -9.63 -2.26 6.63
C TYR A 84 -8.33 -2.92 6.13
N PRO A 85 -8.41 -3.94 5.26
CA PRO A 85 -7.23 -4.68 4.77
C PRO A 85 -6.15 -3.78 4.15
N ASP A 86 -6.52 -2.81 3.32
CA ASP A 86 -5.64 -1.85 2.67
C ASP A 86 -4.92 -0.93 3.66
N GLY A 87 -5.66 -0.45 4.67
CA GLY A 87 -5.09 0.36 5.74
C GLY A 87 -4.24 -0.45 6.71
N ALA A 88 -4.63 -1.70 6.97
CA ALA A 88 -3.91 -2.62 7.87
C ALA A 88 -2.51 -2.91 7.36
N ILE A 89 -2.38 -3.38 6.11
CA ILE A 89 -1.08 -3.70 5.52
C ILE A 89 -0.20 -2.45 5.40
N TYR A 90 -0.77 -1.32 4.96
CA TYR A 90 -0.01 -0.07 4.86
C TYR A 90 0.50 0.40 6.22
N LEU A 91 -0.34 0.31 7.28
CA LEU A 91 0.05 0.64 8.64
C LEU A 91 1.18 -0.26 9.15
N VAL A 92 1.04 -1.59 9.01
CA VAL A 92 2.08 -2.56 9.40
C VAL A 92 3.38 -2.25 8.67
N HIS A 93 3.33 -2.05 7.37
CA HIS A 93 4.50 -1.78 6.54
C HIS A 93 5.22 -0.48 6.96
N LYS A 94 4.46 0.58 7.25
CA LYS A 94 5.01 1.85 7.73
C LYS A 94 5.63 1.72 9.12
N LEU A 95 5.00 0.97 10.02
CA LEU A 95 5.52 0.75 11.37
C LEU A 95 6.74 -0.16 11.36
N ASP A 96 6.78 -1.21 10.54
CA ASP A 96 7.95 -2.07 10.37
C ASP A 96 9.17 -1.27 9.90
N LYS A 97 9.01 -0.45 8.86
CA LYS A 97 10.09 0.42 8.37
C LYS A 97 10.66 1.35 9.44
N LEU A 98 9.86 1.76 10.40
CA LEU A 98 10.24 2.70 11.46
C LEU A 98 10.69 2.00 12.74
N SER A 99 10.31 0.73 12.94
CA SER A 99 10.52 0.00 14.21
C SER A 99 11.98 -0.13 14.62
N ASN A 100 12.89 -0.29 13.63
CA ASN A 100 14.33 -0.43 13.86
C ASN A 100 14.99 0.87 14.37
N LYS A 101 14.30 1.99 14.27
CA LYS A 101 14.83 3.33 14.59
C LYS A 101 14.15 3.97 15.79
N LEU A 102 13.00 3.44 16.23
CA LEU A 102 12.15 4.10 17.21
C LEU A 102 11.89 3.21 18.42
N ASN A 103 11.92 3.80 19.61
CA ASN A 103 11.39 3.16 20.82
C ASN A 103 9.88 3.37 20.86
N ILE A 104 9.14 2.36 20.41
CA ILE A 104 7.70 2.40 20.28
C ILE A 104 7.04 1.78 21.52
N LYS A 105 6.07 2.49 22.10
CA LYS A 105 5.12 2.02 23.10
C LYS A 105 3.70 2.34 22.62
N GLY A 106 2.68 1.81 23.26
CA GLY A 106 1.33 2.17 22.89
C GLY A 106 0.25 1.52 23.73
N ARG A 107 -0.98 1.78 23.33
CA ARG A 107 -2.16 1.09 23.83
C ARG A 107 -3.06 0.62 22.69
N SER A 108 -3.65 -0.54 22.90
CA SER A 108 -4.52 -1.18 21.93
C SER A 108 -5.90 -0.53 21.84
N SER A 109 -6.68 -0.98 20.88
CA SER A 109 -8.07 -0.57 20.71
C SER A 109 -8.96 -1.01 21.87
N SER A 110 -10.00 -0.23 22.16
CA SER A 110 -11.10 -0.62 23.05
C SER A 110 -12.02 -1.66 22.39
N PHE A 111 -12.02 -1.77 21.06
CA PHE A 111 -12.85 -2.70 20.31
C PHE A 111 -12.15 -4.06 20.18
N THR A 112 -12.85 -5.11 20.61
CA THR A 112 -12.33 -6.48 20.69
C THR A 112 -11.78 -7.00 19.37
N THR A 113 -12.52 -6.79 18.27
CA THR A 113 -12.13 -7.22 16.93
C THR A 113 -10.84 -6.56 16.49
N VAL A 114 -10.77 -5.22 16.60
CA VAL A 114 -9.56 -4.47 16.22
C VAL A 114 -8.37 -4.83 17.12
N ARG A 115 -8.61 -5.05 18.42
CA ARG A 115 -7.56 -5.51 19.34
C ARG A 115 -6.96 -6.84 18.89
N ALA A 116 -7.81 -7.79 18.51
CA ALA A 116 -7.37 -9.09 18.00
C ALA A 116 -6.61 -8.95 16.66
N MET A 117 -7.08 -8.08 15.75
CA MET A 117 -6.39 -7.78 14.49
C MET A 117 -5.01 -7.17 14.74
N LEU A 118 -4.89 -6.16 15.60
CA LEU A 118 -3.62 -5.53 15.96
C LEU A 118 -2.63 -6.53 16.59
N SER A 119 -3.14 -7.47 17.41
CA SER A 119 -2.32 -8.54 17.98
C SER A 119 -1.82 -9.51 16.90
N LYS A 120 -2.72 -10.01 16.04
CA LYS A 120 -2.41 -10.92 14.93
C LYS A 120 -1.39 -10.32 13.97
N LEU A 121 -1.49 -9.02 13.69
CA LEU A 121 -0.57 -8.27 12.83
C LEU A 121 0.77 -7.90 13.49
N GLY A 122 1.05 -8.37 14.71
CA GLY A 122 2.30 -8.09 15.43
C GLY A 122 2.44 -6.66 15.97
N ILE A 123 1.43 -5.81 15.83
CA ILE A 123 1.47 -4.42 16.31
C ILE A 123 1.53 -4.36 17.84
N HIS A 124 0.91 -5.30 18.57
CA HIS A 124 1.04 -5.41 20.02
C HIS A 124 2.48 -5.67 20.44
N LYS A 125 3.17 -6.60 19.77
CA LYS A 125 4.59 -6.89 20.03
C LYS A 125 5.44 -5.64 19.80
N LEU A 126 5.21 -4.92 18.71
CA LEU A 126 5.90 -3.67 18.40
C LEU A 126 5.68 -2.60 19.47
N MET A 127 4.47 -2.46 20.00
CA MET A 127 4.10 -1.50 21.04
C MET A 127 4.48 -1.94 22.45
N LYS A 128 5.00 -3.16 22.63
CA LYS A 128 5.25 -3.78 23.93
C LYS A 128 3.97 -3.90 24.79
N VAL A 129 2.84 -4.17 24.14
CA VAL A 129 1.54 -4.45 24.75
C VAL A 129 1.33 -5.95 24.78
N ALA A 130 0.66 -6.48 25.81
CA ALA A 130 0.34 -7.89 25.90
C ALA A 130 -0.46 -8.36 24.67
N GLU A 131 -0.10 -9.52 24.14
CA GLU A 131 -0.83 -10.13 23.04
C GLU A 131 -2.26 -10.44 23.49
N TYR A 132 -3.18 -10.29 22.56
CA TYR A 132 -4.59 -10.51 22.80
C TYR A 132 -5.08 -11.67 21.92
N SER A 133 -5.38 -12.78 22.60
CA SER A 133 -6.00 -13.95 21.98
C SER A 133 -7.36 -14.15 22.64
N PRO A 134 -8.45 -13.79 21.96
CA PRO A 134 -9.80 -14.00 22.52
C PRO A 134 -10.08 -15.49 22.64
N THR A 135 -10.78 -15.90 23.70
CA THR A 135 -11.13 -17.32 23.99
C THR A 135 -11.99 -17.97 22.90
N LYS A 136 -12.70 -17.14 22.11
CA LYS A 136 -13.31 -17.54 20.83
C LYS A 136 -12.64 -16.69 19.77
N LEU A 137 -11.71 -17.28 19.01
CA LEU A 137 -11.13 -16.63 17.86
C LEU A 137 -12.25 -16.13 16.96
N LEU A 138 -12.31 -14.84 16.76
CA LEU A 138 -13.24 -14.25 15.81
C LEU A 138 -12.87 -14.78 14.44
N LYS A 139 -13.78 -15.48 13.76
CA LYS A 139 -13.54 -16.16 12.46
C LYS A 139 -12.88 -15.25 11.42
N ILE A 140 -13.13 -13.95 11.48
CA ILE A 140 -12.48 -12.93 10.66
C ILE A 140 -10.99 -12.86 10.93
N VAL A 141 -10.57 -12.79 12.21
CA VAL A 141 -9.18 -12.57 12.60
C VAL A 141 -8.32 -13.81 12.39
N GLU A 142 -8.88 -15.01 12.50
CA GLU A 142 -8.17 -16.26 12.21
C GLU A 142 -7.63 -16.30 10.78
N ARG A 143 -8.35 -15.67 9.85
CA ARG A 143 -8.06 -15.67 8.42
C ARG A 143 -7.35 -14.41 7.95
N TRP A 144 -6.67 -13.71 8.86
CA TRP A 144 -5.80 -12.57 8.58
C TRP A 144 -4.35 -13.03 8.64
N ASN A 145 -3.73 -13.21 7.49
CA ASN A 145 -2.33 -13.62 7.38
C ASN A 145 -1.52 -12.55 6.66
N ILE A 146 -0.31 -12.31 7.14
CA ILE A 146 0.64 -11.40 6.51
C ILE A 146 1.98 -12.11 6.39
N ILE A 147 2.56 -12.04 5.20
CA ILE A 147 3.91 -12.49 4.92
C ILE A 147 4.74 -11.34 4.35
N GLU A 148 6.05 -11.44 4.46
CA GLU A 148 6.98 -10.44 3.96
C GLU A 148 8.13 -11.10 3.21
N GLY A 149 8.68 -10.41 2.21
CA GLY A 149 9.84 -10.87 1.48
C GLY A 149 10.70 -9.72 0.95
N ILE A 150 11.91 -10.10 0.54
CA ILE A 150 12.91 -9.21 -0.06
C ILE A 150 13.38 -9.71 -1.43
N SER A 151 12.91 -10.87 -1.87
CA SER A 151 13.20 -11.52 -3.16
C SER A 151 11.90 -11.82 -3.90
N ALA A 152 12.00 -12.28 -5.15
CA ALA A 152 10.87 -12.74 -5.92
C ALA A 152 10.48 -14.20 -5.58
N GLU A 153 11.32 -14.92 -4.85
CA GLU A 153 11.02 -16.28 -4.42
C GLU A 153 9.98 -16.27 -3.31
N LEU A 154 8.93 -17.04 -3.52
CA LEU A 154 7.91 -17.32 -2.53
C LEU A 154 8.41 -18.50 -1.67
N ASP A 155 8.61 -18.23 -0.39
CA ASP A 155 9.09 -19.22 0.59
C ASP A 155 7.92 -20.02 1.20
N GLU A 156 8.26 -20.96 2.11
CA GLU A 156 7.27 -21.82 2.82
C GLU A 156 6.15 -21.02 3.52
N LYS A 157 6.37 -19.73 3.82
CA LYS A 157 5.31 -18.90 4.41
C LYS A 157 4.19 -18.58 3.44
N TYR A 158 4.48 -18.61 2.13
CA TYR A 158 3.46 -18.44 1.10
C TYR A 158 2.48 -19.62 1.08
N ASP A 159 2.92 -20.81 1.45
CA ASP A 159 2.09 -22.01 1.48
C ASP A 159 0.85 -21.81 2.39
N GLU A 160 1.01 -21.07 3.49
CA GLU A 160 -0.14 -20.74 4.36
C GLU A 160 -1.19 -19.88 3.64
N ILE A 161 -0.76 -18.94 2.80
CA ILE A 161 -1.66 -18.11 2.01
C ILE A 161 -2.27 -18.93 0.87
N GLU A 162 -1.48 -19.76 0.21
CA GLU A 162 -1.93 -20.66 -0.84
C GLU A 162 -3.01 -21.63 -0.32
N ASP A 163 -2.81 -22.22 0.84
CA ASP A 163 -3.81 -23.05 1.53
C ASP A 163 -5.14 -22.32 1.77
N HIS A 164 -5.10 -21.02 2.07
CA HIS A 164 -6.30 -20.21 2.24
C HIS A 164 -6.96 -19.90 0.89
N ILE A 165 -6.18 -19.59 -0.12
CA ILE A 165 -6.64 -19.38 -1.50
C ILE A 165 -7.31 -20.65 -2.00
N ASP A 166 -6.72 -21.81 -1.77
CA ASP A 166 -7.22 -23.13 -2.18
C ASP A 166 -8.58 -23.51 -1.57
N LYS A 167 -8.89 -22.96 -0.41
CA LYS A 167 -10.20 -23.14 0.23
C LYS A 167 -11.30 -22.29 -0.44
N ILE A 168 -10.93 -21.19 -1.09
CA ILE A 168 -11.86 -20.23 -1.69
C ILE A 168 -11.96 -20.45 -3.21
N VAL A 169 -10.83 -20.54 -3.88
CA VAL A 169 -10.73 -20.75 -5.33
C VAL A 169 -10.59 -22.23 -5.61
N LYS A 170 -11.58 -22.85 -6.27
CA LYS A 170 -11.61 -24.30 -6.48
C LYS A 170 -11.07 -24.74 -7.83
N ASP A 171 -11.25 -23.92 -8.86
CA ASP A 171 -10.80 -24.30 -10.20
C ASP A 171 -9.30 -23.96 -10.41
N LYS A 172 -8.63 -24.88 -11.14
CA LYS A 172 -7.19 -24.78 -11.39
C LYS A 172 -6.79 -23.55 -12.21
N LYS A 173 -7.66 -23.10 -13.13
CA LYS A 173 -7.38 -21.95 -14.00
C LYS A 173 -7.32 -20.67 -13.17
N SER A 174 -8.34 -20.43 -12.33
CA SER A 174 -8.39 -19.27 -11.45
C SER A 174 -7.25 -19.26 -10.42
N LYS A 175 -6.85 -20.42 -9.88
CA LYS A 175 -5.67 -20.52 -9.02
C LYS A 175 -4.38 -20.08 -9.74
N LEU A 176 -4.17 -20.55 -10.96
CA LEU A 176 -3.01 -20.20 -11.77
C LEU A 176 -3.01 -18.70 -12.11
N ILE A 177 -4.16 -18.14 -12.47
CA ILE A 177 -4.30 -16.70 -12.73
C ILE A 177 -3.89 -15.89 -11.50
N LEU A 178 -4.39 -16.24 -10.34
CA LEU A 178 -4.11 -15.53 -9.10
C LEU A 178 -2.64 -15.67 -8.69
N HIS A 179 -2.08 -16.89 -8.79
CA HIS A 179 -0.66 -17.13 -8.53
C HIS A 179 0.24 -16.28 -9.46
N ASN A 180 -0.05 -16.25 -10.76
CA ASN A 180 0.69 -15.43 -11.72
C ASN A 180 0.57 -13.95 -11.39
N ALA A 181 -0.62 -13.47 -11.04
CA ALA A 181 -0.86 -12.07 -10.67
C ALA A 181 -0.05 -11.66 -9.44
N ILE A 182 -0.01 -12.48 -8.40
CA ILE A 182 0.77 -12.23 -7.18
C ILE A 182 2.27 -12.26 -7.49
N SER A 183 2.73 -13.28 -8.18
CA SER A 183 4.14 -13.48 -8.57
C SER A 183 4.67 -12.31 -9.40
N GLU A 184 3.87 -11.86 -10.37
CA GLU A 184 4.21 -10.73 -11.21
C GLU A 184 4.22 -9.40 -10.42
N ALA A 185 3.26 -9.20 -9.54
CA ALA A 185 3.24 -8.01 -8.70
C ALA A 185 4.46 -7.95 -7.76
N ILE A 186 4.89 -9.07 -7.19
CA ILE A 186 6.12 -9.18 -6.39
C ILE A 186 7.35 -8.90 -7.26
N THR A 187 7.43 -9.49 -8.45
CA THR A 187 8.51 -9.28 -9.41
C THR A 187 8.65 -7.80 -9.79
N ASN A 188 7.52 -7.12 -9.98
CA ASN A 188 7.51 -5.67 -10.23
C ASN A 188 8.07 -4.86 -9.05
N VAL A 189 7.79 -5.26 -7.81
CA VAL A 189 8.39 -4.61 -6.64
C VAL A 189 9.91 -4.80 -6.63
N ILE A 190 10.40 -6.02 -6.83
CA ILE A 190 11.83 -6.33 -6.80
C ILE A 190 12.59 -5.57 -7.90
N ASN A 191 12.04 -5.53 -9.11
CA ASN A 191 12.69 -4.93 -10.27
C ASN A 191 12.60 -3.40 -10.32
N HIS A 192 11.54 -2.81 -9.77
CA HIS A 192 11.20 -1.41 -10.06
C HIS A 192 11.01 -0.52 -8.82
N ALA A 193 10.65 -1.09 -7.65
CA ALA A 193 10.28 -0.27 -6.52
C ALA A 193 11.48 0.30 -5.75
N TYR A 194 12.64 -0.38 -5.76
CA TYR A 194 13.76 0.01 -4.93
C TYR A 194 15.05 0.19 -5.72
N ASP A 195 15.88 1.15 -5.31
CA ASP A 195 17.25 1.29 -5.80
C ASP A 195 18.21 0.34 -5.09
N LEU A 196 19.35 0.05 -5.72
CA LEU A 196 20.36 -0.86 -5.15
C LEU A 196 20.81 -0.44 -3.74
N ASN A 197 20.86 0.84 -3.47
CA ASN A 197 21.33 1.42 -2.20
C ASN A 197 20.23 1.65 -1.16
N ASP A 198 18.97 1.29 -1.45
CA ASP A 198 17.91 1.42 -0.47
C ASP A 198 18.12 0.45 0.69
N SER A 199 18.12 0.99 1.92
CA SER A 199 18.33 0.20 3.14
C SER A 199 17.10 -0.62 3.55
N TYR A 200 15.95 -0.32 2.97
CA TYR A 200 14.69 -1.00 3.25
C TYR A 200 14.02 -1.41 1.94
N LYS A 201 14.05 -2.70 1.65
CA LYS A 201 13.54 -3.30 0.40
C LYS A 201 12.66 -4.47 0.76
N LYS A 202 11.42 -4.21 1.11
CA LYS A 202 10.45 -5.24 1.47
C LYS A 202 9.17 -5.09 0.65
N TRP A 203 8.54 -6.21 0.37
CA TRP A 203 7.13 -6.30 0.06
C TRP A 203 6.40 -7.02 1.19
N LEU A 204 5.15 -6.66 1.39
CA LEU A 204 4.22 -7.37 2.27
C LEU A 204 3.06 -7.88 1.43
N LEU A 205 2.69 -9.14 1.64
CA LEU A 205 1.47 -9.74 1.09
C LEU A 205 0.54 -10.07 2.25
N PHE A 206 -0.69 -9.62 2.13
CA PHE A 206 -1.71 -9.76 3.15
C PHE A 206 -2.94 -10.47 2.59
N PHE A 207 -3.40 -11.46 3.31
CA PHE A 207 -4.62 -12.20 3.01
C PHE A 207 -5.64 -11.94 4.13
N ALA A 208 -6.87 -11.60 3.75
CA ALA A 208 -7.96 -11.38 4.68
C ALA A 208 -9.28 -11.89 4.12
N ILE A 209 -10.11 -12.51 4.96
CA ILE A 209 -11.49 -12.83 4.64
C ILE A 209 -12.41 -11.93 5.43
N ASP A 210 -13.36 -11.30 4.74
CA ASP A 210 -14.46 -10.56 5.31
C ASP A 210 -15.79 -11.27 4.98
N PRO A 211 -16.33 -12.08 5.92
CA PRO A 211 -17.58 -12.79 5.70
C PRO A 211 -18.80 -11.86 5.66
N GLU A 212 -18.73 -10.65 6.23
CA GLU A 212 -19.83 -9.69 6.22
C GLU A 212 -20.02 -9.08 4.83
N CYS A 213 -18.90 -8.90 4.11
CA CYS A 213 -18.90 -8.43 2.72
C CYS A 213 -18.86 -9.56 1.69
N ASP A 214 -18.92 -10.83 2.11
CA ASP A 214 -18.76 -12.03 1.25
C ASP A 214 -17.53 -11.93 0.35
N SER A 215 -16.42 -11.45 0.90
CA SER A 215 -15.22 -11.09 0.14
C SER A 215 -13.93 -11.60 0.80
N CYS A 216 -13.00 -11.99 -0.07
CA CYS A 216 -11.61 -12.23 0.27
C CYS A 216 -10.76 -11.10 -0.34
N TYR A 217 -9.81 -10.62 0.44
CA TYR A 217 -8.85 -9.60 0.01
C TYR A 217 -7.45 -10.18 0.00
N ILE A 218 -6.76 -10.01 -1.12
CA ILE A 218 -5.33 -10.24 -1.23
C ILE A 218 -4.72 -8.88 -1.54
N VAL A 219 -3.77 -8.45 -0.72
CA VAL A 219 -3.20 -7.11 -0.82
C VAL A 219 -1.68 -7.18 -0.80
N LEU A 220 -1.04 -6.73 -1.88
CA LEU A 220 0.40 -6.56 -1.94
C LEU A 220 0.75 -5.08 -1.71
N SER A 221 1.74 -4.81 -0.87
CA SER A 221 2.21 -3.46 -0.59
C SER A 221 3.72 -3.38 -0.62
N ASP A 222 4.27 -2.32 -1.21
CA ASP A 222 5.65 -1.88 -1.09
C ASP A 222 5.73 -0.43 -0.58
N LEU A 223 6.91 0.01 -0.13
CA LEU A 223 7.19 1.40 0.25
C LEU A 223 8.32 2.02 -0.59
N GLY A 224 8.49 1.53 -1.81
CA GLY A 224 9.50 2.00 -2.76
C GLY A 224 9.04 3.14 -3.66
N LYS A 225 9.54 3.14 -4.89
CA LYS A 225 9.12 4.06 -5.95
C LYS A 225 7.65 3.84 -6.31
N THR A 226 7.01 4.90 -6.72
CA THR A 226 5.59 4.87 -7.10
C THR A 226 5.43 4.65 -8.60
N ILE A 227 4.35 4.01 -9.03
CA ILE A 227 4.05 3.83 -10.45
C ILE A 227 4.14 5.14 -11.23
N PRO A 228 3.53 6.26 -10.77
CA PRO A 228 3.66 7.54 -11.48
C PRO A 228 5.09 8.05 -11.64
N SER A 229 6.03 7.60 -10.81
CA SER A 229 7.44 7.99 -10.91
C SER A 229 8.28 7.09 -11.81
N THR A 230 7.77 5.91 -12.17
CA THR A 230 8.50 4.90 -12.94
C THR A 230 7.96 4.72 -14.37
N VAL A 231 6.77 5.24 -14.68
CA VAL A 231 6.22 5.18 -16.05
C VAL A 231 7.14 5.94 -17.02
N PRO A 232 7.67 5.29 -18.08
CA PRO A 232 8.57 5.92 -19.02
C PRO A 232 7.91 7.07 -19.79
N VAL A 233 8.64 8.19 -19.97
CA VAL A 233 8.17 9.36 -20.73
C VAL A 233 7.78 8.99 -22.15
N THR A 234 8.56 8.11 -22.80
CA THR A 234 8.30 7.62 -24.16
C THR A 234 6.96 6.89 -24.31
N TRP A 235 6.49 6.26 -23.25
CA TRP A 235 5.15 5.64 -23.23
C TRP A 235 4.06 6.70 -23.14
N MET A 236 4.32 7.72 -22.35
CA MET A 236 3.43 8.87 -22.25
C MET A 236 3.28 9.60 -23.60
N GLU A 237 4.37 9.76 -24.34
CA GLU A 237 4.39 10.42 -25.65
C GLU A 237 3.66 9.63 -26.74
N LYS A 238 3.77 8.29 -26.74
CA LYS A 238 3.12 7.42 -27.73
C LYS A 238 1.59 7.36 -27.60
N MET A 239 1.06 7.58 -26.40
CA MET A 239 -0.38 7.46 -26.12
C MET A 239 -1.13 8.78 -26.15
N MET A 240 -0.44 9.91 -26.36
CA MET A 240 -1.05 11.24 -26.26
C MET A 240 -0.94 11.99 -27.58
N ASN A 241 -2.06 12.55 -28.00
CA ASN A 241 -2.04 13.63 -28.97
C ASN A 241 -1.28 14.82 -28.36
N LEU A 242 -0.49 15.53 -29.18
CA LEU A 242 0.38 16.64 -28.77
C LEU A 242 -0.31 17.71 -27.90
N ASN A 243 -1.63 17.84 -27.99
CA ASN A 243 -2.41 18.78 -27.20
C ASN A 243 -2.57 18.37 -25.72
N ASP A 244 -2.41 17.10 -25.39
CA ASP A 244 -2.54 16.59 -23.99
C ASP A 244 -1.24 16.64 -23.21
N LEU A 245 -0.11 16.90 -23.87
CA LEU A 245 1.22 17.02 -23.28
C LEU A 245 1.36 18.21 -22.29
N TYR A 246 0.52 19.23 -22.42
CA TYR A 246 0.55 20.44 -21.59
C TYR A 246 -0.34 20.36 -20.34
N LEU A 247 -1.21 19.37 -20.23
CA LEU A 247 -2.01 19.16 -19.03
C LEU A 247 -1.18 18.41 -17.98
N SER A 248 -1.12 18.95 -16.76
CA SER A 248 -0.45 18.28 -15.63
C SER A 248 -1.14 16.94 -15.38
N LYS A 249 -0.45 15.84 -15.72
CA LYS A 249 -1.02 14.49 -15.60
C LYS A 249 -1.26 14.16 -14.15
N LYS A 250 -2.45 13.69 -13.88
CA LYS A 250 -2.83 13.17 -12.57
C LYS A 250 -2.22 11.79 -12.35
N ASP A 251 -1.82 11.50 -11.12
CA ASP A 251 -1.22 10.21 -10.77
C ASP A 251 -2.15 9.04 -11.11
N SER A 252 -3.46 9.20 -10.94
CA SER A 252 -4.47 8.20 -11.30
C SER A 252 -4.48 7.84 -12.78
N GLN A 253 -4.27 8.81 -13.66
CA GLN A 253 -4.20 8.60 -15.12
C GLN A 253 -2.92 7.85 -15.50
N LEU A 254 -1.79 8.11 -14.81
CA LEU A 254 -0.56 7.38 -15.03
C LEU A 254 -0.66 5.92 -14.57
N ILE A 255 -1.39 5.66 -13.48
CA ILE A 255 -1.70 4.29 -13.04
C ILE A 255 -2.59 3.59 -14.07
N GLU A 256 -3.67 4.24 -14.50
CA GLU A 256 -4.56 3.71 -15.55
C GLU A 256 -3.79 3.40 -16.84
N LEU A 257 -2.87 4.29 -17.24
CA LEU A 257 -2.00 4.06 -18.38
C LEU A 257 -1.15 2.79 -18.19
N ALA A 258 -0.55 2.61 -17.02
CA ALA A 258 0.23 1.41 -16.70
C ALA A 258 -0.61 0.13 -16.78
N THR A 259 -1.89 0.15 -16.38
CA THR A 259 -2.78 -1.02 -16.50
C THR A 259 -3.21 -1.34 -17.92
N LYS A 260 -3.20 -0.37 -18.83
CA LYS A 260 -3.66 -0.53 -20.24
C LYS A 260 -2.54 -0.83 -21.24
N LEU A 261 -1.32 -0.36 -21.00
CA LEU A 261 -0.23 -0.35 -21.98
C LEU A 261 0.33 -1.72 -22.35
N HIS A 262 0.16 -2.71 -21.50
CA HIS A 262 0.73 -4.05 -21.73
C HIS A 262 0.08 -4.82 -22.88
N LYS A 263 -1.05 -4.35 -23.41
CA LYS A 263 -1.70 -4.93 -24.60
C LYS A 263 -1.13 -4.47 -25.93
N SER A 264 -0.36 -3.37 -26.00
CA SER A 264 -0.06 -2.72 -27.30
C SER A 264 1.38 -2.30 -27.56
N ALA A 265 2.30 -2.34 -26.60
CA ALA A 265 3.55 -1.57 -26.73
C ALA A 265 4.80 -2.33 -27.17
N THR A 266 4.80 -3.65 -27.22
CA THR A 266 6.01 -4.38 -27.63
C THR A 266 5.68 -5.57 -28.50
N GLY A 267 6.05 -5.50 -29.80
CA GLY A 267 6.24 -6.69 -30.63
C GLY A 267 7.44 -7.56 -30.17
N LEU A 268 7.81 -7.50 -28.89
CA LEU A 268 8.86 -8.29 -28.24
C LEU A 268 8.22 -9.09 -27.11
N ASP A 269 8.19 -10.39 -27.30
CA ASP A 269 7.41 -11.37 -26.51
C ASP A 269 7.74 -11.52 -25.02
N TYR A 270 8.74 -10.85 -24.44
CA TYR A 270 9.10 -11.06 -23.03
C TYR A 270 9.20 -9.80 -22.16
N ARG A 271 8.92 -8.61 -22.68
CA ARG A 271 8.92 -7.39 -21.87
C ARG A 271 7.58 -6.68 -21.98
N GLY A 272 6.76 -6.75 -20.95
CA GLY A 272 5.51 -6.00 -20.89
C GLY A 272 4.28 -6.81 -20.47
N LYS A 273 4.44 -8.01 -19.92
CA LYS A 273 3.31 -8.83 -19.42
C LYS A 273 2.84 -8.45 -18.03
N GLY A 274 3.68 -7.76 -17.24
CA GLY A 274 3.51 -7.63 -15.81
C GLY A 274 2.16 -7.13 -15.31
N PHE A 275 1.71 -5.97 -15.78
CA PHE A 275 0.39 -5.49 -15.37
C PHE A 275 -0.76 -6.29 -16.00
N THR A 276 -0.54 -6.97 -17.13
CA THR A 276 -1.56 -7.83 -17.75
C THR A 276 -1.96 -8.95 -16.81
N ASP A 277 -0.99 -9.65 -16.21
CA ASP A 277 -1.25 -10.76 -15.30
C ASP A 277 -1.94 -10.28 -14.01
N ILE A 278 -1.52 -9.10 -13.47
CA ILE A 278 -2.19 -8.46 -12.34
C ILE A 278 -3.66 -8.18 -12.62
N MET A 279 -3.98 -7.72 -13.84
CA MET A 279 -5.33 -7.36 -14.26
C MET A 279 -6.16 -8.56 -14.72
N GLN A 280 -5.53 -9.69 -15.06
CA GLN A 280 -6.22 -10.89 -15.52
C GLN A 280 -7.18 -11.45 -14.46
N VAL A 281 -6.90 -11.21 -13.18
CA VAL A 281 -7.79 -11.60 -12.07
C VAL A 281 -9.20 -11.02 -12.25
N GLU A 282 -9.31 -9.75 -12.61
CA GLU A 282 -10.63 -9.13 -12.84
C GLU A 282 -11.26 -9.58 -14.16
N GLN A 283 -10.44 -9.82 -15.19
CA GLN A 283 -10.92 -10.17 -16.52
C GLN A 283 -11.46 -11.60 -16.61
N ASP A 284 -10.82 -12.54 -15.92
CA ASP A 284 -11.07 -13.99 -16.06
C ASP A 284 -11.70 -14.64 -14.81
N MET A 285 -11.80 -13.91 -13.70
CA MET A 285 -12.41 -14.41 -12.45
C MET A 285 -13.67 -13.59 -12.12
N ASP A 286 -14.84 -14.17 -12.34
CA ASP A 286 -16.13 -13.51 -12.19
C ASP A 286 -16.34 -12.85 -10.81
N GLY A 287 -16.76 -11.57 -10.85
CA GLY A 287 -17.03 -10.78 -9.65
C GLY A 287 -15.78 -10.31 -8.89
N SER A 288 -14.59 -10.69 -9.37
CA SER A 288 -13.34 -10.19 -8.82
C SER A 288 -13.08 -8.74 -9.24
N LYS A 289 -12.36 -7.99 -8.40
CA LYS A 289 -12.03 -6.59 -8.64
C LYS A 289 -10.56 -6.36 -8.33
N VAL A 290 -9.94 -5.45 -9.08
CA VAL A 290 -8.57 -5.01 -8.87
C VAL A 290 -8.54 -3.52 -8.59
N MET A 291 -7.76 -3.12 -7.57
CA MET A 291 -7.46 -1.72 -7.29
C MET A 291 -5.96 -1.54 -7.11
N VAL A 292 -5.42 -0.50 -7.72
CA VAL A 292 -4.02 -0.10 -7.58
C VAL A 292 -3.95 1.30 -6.99
N ILE A 293 -3.22 1.49 -5.89
CA ILE A 293 -3.03 2.77 -5.21
C ILE A 293 -1.54 3.09 -5.21
N SER A 294 -1.17 4.25 -5.75
CA SER A 294 0.22 4.68 -5.78
C SER A 294 0.32 6.20 -5.76
N ARG A 295 1.13 6.77 -4.87
CA ARG A 295 1.32 8.20 -4.66
C ARG A 295 0.00 8.94 -4.37
N ASN A 296 -0.44 9.88 -5.20
CA ASN A 296 -1.71 10.59 -5.07
C ASN A 296 -2.85 9.94 -5.86
N GLY A 297 -2.57 8.91 -6.65
CA GLY A 297 -3.54 8.26 -7.52
C GLY A 297 -4.01 6.91 -7.01
N ALA A 298 -5.18 6.51 -7.50
CA ALA A 298 -5.64 5.15 -7.55
C ALA A 298 -6.34 4.89 -8.87
N TRP A 299 -6.38 3.63 -9.25
CA TRP A 299 -7.24 3.12 -10.30
C TRP A 299 -7.91 1.84 -9.82
N SER A 300 -9.16 1.65 -10.18
CA SER A 300 -9.86 0.39 -9.91
C SER A 300 -10.66 -0.06 -11.12
N SER A 301 -10.83 -1.37 -11.28
CA SER A 301 -11.65 -1.95 -12.34
C SER A 301 -13.13 -1.54 -12.25
N GLU A 302 -13.60 -1.21 -11.06
CA GLU A 302 -15.00 -0.84 -10.82
C GLU A 302 -15.27 0.66 -11.07
N ALA A 303 -14.36 1.55 -10.59
CA ALA A 303 -14.62 3.00 -10.56
C ALA A 303 -13.67 3.82 -11.43
N GLY A 304 -12.68 3.18 -12.08
CA GLY A 304 -11.68 3.89 -12.87
C GLY A 304 -10.68 4.72 -12.04
N PRO A 305 -10.08 5.75 -12.67
CA PRO A 305 -9.04 6.58 -12.04
C PRO A 305 -9.60 7.54 -10.99
N LYS A 306 -8.87 7.71 -9.87
CA LYS A 306 -9.23 8.62 -8.78
C LYS A 306 -7.99 9.22 -8.16
N ASP A 307 -7.98 10.53 -7.92
CA ASP A 307 -6.89 11.24 -7.23
C ASP A 307 -7.24 11.59 -5.80
N TYR A 308 -6.20 11.66 -4.97
CA TYR A 308 -6.27 12.00 -3.55
C TYR A 308 -5.34 13.17 -3.24
N PRO A 309 -5.72 14.04 -2.30
CA PRO A 309 -4.85 15.14 -1.85
C PRO A 309 -3.55 14.65 -1.19
N GLU A 310 -3.62 13.53 -0.46
CA GLU A 310 -2.50 12.99 0.29
C GLU A 310 -1.84 11.84 -0.45
N ALA A 311 -0.50 11.91 -0.55
CA ALA A 311 0.32 10.87 -1.16
C ALA A 311 0.61 9.71 -0.20
N VAL A 312 0.39 8.47 -0.64
CA VAL A 312 0.99 7.28 -0.02
C VAL A 312 2.41 7.08 -0.53
N GLN A 313 3.22 6.37 0.22
CA GLN A 313 4.54 5.92 -0.21
C GLN A 313 4.41 4.54 -0.86
N GLY A 314 5.12 4.31 -1.97
CA GLY A 314 5.13 3.04 -2.69
C GLY A 314 3.82 2.75 -3.42
N THR A 315 3.55 1.48 -3.61
CA THR A 315 2.38 0.97 -4.32
C THR A 315 1.65 -0.06 -3.49
N THR A 316 0.33 -0.07 -3.60
CA THR A 316 -0.53 -1.10 -3.01
C THR A 316 -1.46 -1.64 -4.10
N VAL A 317 -1.41 -2.94 -4.34
CA VAL A 317 -2.31 -3.68 -5.23
C VAL A 317 -3.29 -4.47 -4.37
N ILE A 318 -4.57 -4.40 -4.69
CA ILE A 318 -5.65 -5.05 -3.96
C ILE A 318 -6.46 -5.87 -4.94
N TRP A 319 -6.53 -7.18 -4.71
CA TRP A 319 -7.48 -8.08 -5.35
C TRP A 319 -8.61 -8.37 -4.36
N SER A 320 -9.85 -8.12 -4.78
CA SER A 320 -11.06 -8.48 -4.03
C SER A 320 -11.77 -9.60 -4.76
N LEU A 321 -11.92 -10.73 -4.10
CA LEU A 321 -12.51 -11.96 -4.66
C LEU A 321 -13.80 -12.27 -3.90
N PRO A 322 -14.91 -12.58 -4.56
CA PRO A 322 -16.10 -13.09 -3.87
C PRO A 322 -15.83 -14.48 -3.26
N LEU A 323 -16.34 -14.73 -2.05
CA LEU A 323 -16.13 -16.02 -1.37
C LEU A 323 -16.84 -17.20 -2.07
N ASN A 324 -17.81 -16.91 -2.93
CA ASN A 324 -18.62 -17.90 -3.66
C ASN A 324 -18.16 -18.12 -5.12
N LEU A 325 -16.90 -17.81 -5.45
CA LEU A 325 -16.35 -18.10 -6.79
C LEU A 325 -16.54 -19.56 -7.25
N ALA A 326 -16.60 -20.50 -6.32
CA ALA A 326 -16.75 -21.93 -6.64
C ALA A 326 -18.11 -22.34 -7.21
N ASN A 327 -19.15 -21.51 -7.06
CA ASN A 327 -20.52 -21.91 -7.45
C ASN A 327 -20.98 -21.36 -8.81
N LYS A 328 -20.27 -20.38 -9.39
CA LYS A 328 -20.69 -19.72 -10.65
C LYS A 328 -20.06 -20.31 -11.92
N SER A 329 -18.88 -20.91 -11.81
CA SER A 329 -18.23 -21.55 -12.96
C SER A 329 -18.96 -22.82 -13.43
N LEU A 330 -19.67 -23.49 -12.54
CA LEU A 330 -20.48 -24.70 -12.88
C LEU A 330 -21.79 -24.38 -13.58
N GLN A 331 -22.24 -23.12 -13.63
CA GLN A 331 -23.52 -22.76 -14.28
C GLN A 331 -23.34 -22.25 -15.73
N ARG A 332 -22.11 -22.10 -16.23
CA ARG A 332 -21.87 -21.68 -17.64
C ARG A 332 -21.66 -22.83 -18.61
N ASP A 333 -21.42 -24.04 -18.11
CA ASP A 333 -21.21 -25.25 -18.91
C ASP A 333 -22.41 -26.21 -18.87
N ALA A 334 -23.61 -25.76 -18.45
CA ALA A 334 -24.85 -26.53 -18.43
C ALA A 334 -25.87 -26.00 -19.48
#